data_d2dabeb66d205696114ad01c51203ea9
#
_entry.id   d2dabeb66d205696114ad01c51203ea9
#
_cell.length_a   1.000
_cell.length_b   1.000
_cell.length_c   1.000
_cell.angle_alpha   90.00
_cell.angle_beta   90.00
_cell.angle_gamma   90.00
#
_symmetry.space_group_name_H-M   'P 1'
#
loop_
_entity.id
_entity.type
_entity.pdbx_description
1 polymer ?
#
loop_
_entity_poly.entity_id
_entity_poly.type
_entity_poly.pdbx_seq_one_letter_code
_entity_poly.pdbx_strand_id
1 'polypeptide(L)'
;LVSSIVVAVVLFTILKLLRKARKAEAAARKAANDTQELNAKLQIAAENAESANRAKSAFLFNMSHDIRTPMNAIIGYADLAARHSDDPAKLKKYMENIQVCGQNLLMLLNNVLDLARIENDKTEMEYSISDVEKDFRNCIAMFRNQADSKGQTLTVTTHLLHPYIYADVPHLTEASTNLVSNAVKYTGNGGTICCDVTQKPGEKEGWCDTVITVADNGIGMSQEFQQHIFEPFERERTSTVSKVEGSGIGMGIVKKLVGLMGGTVEVESKIGVGSTFTVTIPSRIVSEEEAQAKRAADPSDRESLRGTRILLTEDNDLNAEIATELLQEEGCTVDRAKDGVECVDMLEKAADGTYQI
;
A
#
# COMPACT_ATOMS: atom_id res chain seq x y z
N LEU A 1 -68.08 10.70 59.97
CA LEU A 1 -66.88 9.84 60.00
C LEU A 1 -66.84 8.92 58.75
N VAL A 2 -67.94 8.20 58.39
CA VAL A 2 -67.95 7.28 57.22
C VAL A 2 -67.70 8.03 55.89
N SER A 3 -68.27 9.19 55.68
CA SER A 3 -68.08 10.02 54.50
C SER A 3 -66.64 10.49 54.31
N SER A 4 -65.91 10.84 55.38
CA SER A 4 -64.52 11.31 55.32
C SER A 4 -63.55 10.17 54.97
N ILE A 5 -63.82 8.95 55.43
CA ILE A 5 -63.02 7.77 55.12
C ILE A 5 -63.18 7.38 53.63
N VAL A 6 -64.39 7.42 53.10
CA VAL A 6 -64.63 7.14 51.64
C VAL A 6 -63.89 8.15 50.75
N VAL A 7 -63.99 9.43 51.09
CA VAL A 7 -63.22 10.49 50.34
C VAL A 7 -61.75 10.27 50.42
N ALA A 8 -61.14 9.93 51.54
CA ALA A 8 -59.77 9.66 51.71
C ALA A 8 -59.26 8.44 50.85
N VAL A 9 -60.05 7.35 50.81
CA VAL A 9 -59.74 6.16 49.99
C VAL A 9 -59.83 6.47 48.50
N VAL A 10 -60.83 7.25 48.10
CA VAL A 10 -60.92 7.66 46.67
C VAL A 10 -59.80 8.54 46.28
N LEU A 11 -59.42 9.51 47.11
CA LEU A 11 -58.27 10.43 46.87
C LEU A 11 -56.98 9.66 46.80
N PHE A 12 -56.74 8.69 47.67
CA PHE A 12 -55.55 7.82 47.66
C PHE A 12 -55.49 6.98 46.41
N THR A 13 -56.60 6.43 45.96
CA THR A 13 -56.69 5.60 44.76
C THR A 13 -56.42 6.44 43.51
N ILE A 14 -56.97 7.65 43.43
CA ILE A 14 -56.67 8.61 42.34
C ILE A 14 -55.19 8.98 42.30
N LEU A 15 -54.61 9.30 43.45
CA LEU A 15 -53.19 9.64 43.56
C LEU A 15 -52.29 8.49 43.13
N LYS A 16 -52.66 7.25 43.48
CA LYS A 16 -51.93 6.05 43.10
C LYS A 16 -52.03 5.80 41.56
N LEU A 17 -53.19 6.00 40.97
CA LEU A 17 -53.39 5.90 39.52
C LEU A 17 -52.63 6.99 38.78
N LEU A 18 -52.67 8.24 39.24
CA LEU A 18 -51.91 9.35 38.66
C LEU A 18 -50.37 9.12 38.70
N ARG A 19 -49.86 8.59 39.83
CA ARG A 19 -48.45 8.22 39.93
C ARG A 19 -48.06 7.10 38.95
N LYS A 20 -48.91 6.09 38.77
CA LYS A 20 -48.72 5.00 37.82
C LYS A 20 -48.73 5.51 36.37
N ALA A 21 -49.70 6.38 36.04
CA ALA A 21 -49.81 7.00 34.72
C ALA A 21 -48.54 7.85 34.39
N ARG A 22 -48.09 8.71 35.33
CA ARG A 22 -46.84 9.50 35.12
C ARG A 22 -45.63 8.64 34.95
N LYS A 23 -45.48 7.51 35.69
CA LYS A 23 -44.38 6.57 35.50
C LYS A 23 -44.43 5.90 34.13
N ALA A 24 -45.58 5.51 33.67
CA ALA A 24 -45.77 4.90 32.35
C ALA A 24 -45.49 5.93 31.23
N GLU A 25 -45.95 7.16 31.37
CA GLU A 25 -45.65 8.23 30.41
C GLU A 25 -44.13 8.54 30.35
N ALA A 26 -43.47 8.64 31.49
CA ALA A 26 -42.01 8.86 31.54
C ALA A 26 -41.21 7.69 30.89
N ALA A 27 -41.66 6.44 31.14
CA ALA A 27 -41.06 5.26 30.49
C ALA A 27 -41.29 5.24 28.98
N ALA A 28 -42.50 5.58 28.53
CA ALA A 28 -42.83 5.66 27.11
C ALA A 28 -42.04 6.78 26.42
N ARG A 29 -41.89 7.93 27.07
CA ARG A 29 -41.09 9.05 26.54
C ARG A 29 -39.59 8.70 26.44
N LYS A 30 -39.07 7.97 27.44
CA LYS A 30 -37.67 7.48 27.39
C LYS A 30 -37.49 6.49 26.26
N ALA A 31 -38.37 5.49 26.11
CA ALA A 31 -38.32 4.52 25.02
C ALA A 31 -38.42 5.18 23.64
N ALA A 32 -39.25 6.22 23.48
CA ALA A 32 -39.34 6.99 22.24
C ALA A 32 -38.05 7.72 21.91
N ASN A 33 -37.38 8.34 22.90
CA ASN A 33 -36.09 9.00 22.72
C ASN A 33 -35.00 7.98 22.36
N ASP A 34 -34.92 6.86 23.07
CA ASP A 34 -33.95 5.80 22.81
C ASP A 34 -34.13 5.22 21.37
N THR A 35 -35.38 5.05 20.93
CA THR A 35 -35.70 4.62 19.56
C THR A 35 -35.29 5.68 18.53
N GLN A 36 -35.52 6.95 18.81
CA GLN A 36 -35.12 8.04 17.92
C GLN A 36 -33.61 8.15 17.78
N GLU A 37 -32.85 7.99 18.87
CA GLU A 37 -31.39 7.98 18.87
C GLU A 37 -30.84 6.77 18.07
N LEU A 38 -31.44 5.59 18.27
CA LEU A 38 -31.05 4.38 17.53
C LEU A 38 -31.34 4.53 16.02
N ASN A 39 -32.48 5.09 15.65
CA ASN A 39 -32.80 5.34 14.26
C ASN A 39 -31.85 6.33 13.61
N ALA A 40 -31.44 7.39 14.32
CA ALA A 40 -30.43 8.33 13.82
C ALA A 40 -29.07 7.62 13.58
N LYS A 41 -28.64 6.77 14.52
CA LYS A 41 -27.41 5.98 14.36
C LYS A 41 -27.49 5.01 13.20
N LEU A 42 -28.63 4.34 13.03
CA LEU A 42 -28.88 3.43 11.90
C LEU A 42 -28.87 4.15 10.55
N GLN A 43 -29.44 5.35 10.50
CA GLN A 43 -29.44 6.16 9.28
C GLN A 43 -28.02 6.55 8.88
N ILE A 44 -27.21 7.05 9.83
CA ILE A 44 -25.79 7.40 9.59
C ILE A 44 -25.02 6.16 9.14
N ALA A 45 -25.22 5.01 9.79
CA ALA A 45 -24.56 3.77 9.40
C ALA A 45 -24.97 3.30 7.99
N ALA A 46 -26.25 3.44 7.62
CA ALA A 46 -26.72 3.12 6.29
C ALA A 46 -26.15 4.05 5.21
N GLU A 47 -26.10 5.35 5.47
CA GLU A 47 -25.52 6.34 4.55
C GLU A 47 -24.01 6.07 4.34
N ASN A 48 -23.28 5.76 5.41
CA ASN A 48 -21.87 5.39 5.34
C ASN A 48 -21.66 4.09 4.54
N ALA A 49 -22.47 3.06 4.78
CA ALA A 49 -22.41 1.79 4.05
C ALA A 49 -22.73 1.97 2.56
N GLU A 50 -23.72 2.80 2.23
CA GLU A 50 -24.06 3.11 0.84
C GLU A 50 -22.95 3.90 0.14
N SER A 51 -22.34 4.87 0.83
CA SER A 51 -21.21 5.62 0.32
C SER A 51 -20.01 4.71 0.04
N ALA A 52 -19.65 3.83 0.98
CA ALA A 52 -18.60 2.84 0.83
C ALA A 52 -18.87 1.88 -0.35
N ASN A 53 -20.12 1.42 -0.52
CA ASN A 53 -20.49 0.55 -1.62
C ASN A 53 -20.42 1.25 -3.00
N ARG A 54 -20.80 2.53 -3.05
CA ARG A 54 -20.65 3.36 -4.26
C ARG A 54 -19.18 3.57 -4.61
N ALA A 55 -18.32 3.87 -3.64
CA ALA A 55 -16.89 4.00 -3.82
C ALA A 55 -16.28 2.69 -4.33
N LYS A 56 -16.65 1.54 -3.74
CA LYS A 56 -16.20 0.20 -4.17
C LYS A 56 -16.63 -0.12 -5.62
N SER A 57 -17.85 0.23 -5.99
CA SER A 57 -18.36 -0.01 -7.36
C SER A 57 -17.63 0.87 -8.39
N ALA A 58 -17.41 2.15 -8.08
CA ALA A 58 -16.63 3.06 -8.89
C ALA A 58 -15.17 2.59 -9.06
N PHE A 59 -14.59 2.05 -7.99
CA PHE A 59 -13.26 1.45 -8.01
C PHE A 59 -13.17 0.28 -8.99
N LEU A 60 -14.06 -0.72 -8.88
CA LEU A 60 -14.06 -1.88 -9.78
C LEU A 60 -14.21 -1.48 -11.24
N PHE A 61 -15.02 -0.46 -11.52
CA PHE A 61 -15.18 0.08 -12.86
C PHE A 61 -13.89 0.74 -13.37
N ASN A 62 -13.29 1.60 -12.56
CA ASN A 62 -12.03 2.29 -12.91
C ASN A 62 -10.88 1.29 -13.07
N MET A 63 -10.79 0.30 -12.17
CA MET A 63 -9.78 -0.76 -12.25
C MET A 63 -9.89 -1.58 -13.54
N SER A 64 -11.12 -1.92 -13.95
CA SER A 64 -11.33 -2.62 -15.22
C SER A 64 -10.82 -1.81 -16.41
N HIS A 65 -10.97 -0.48 -16.38
CA HIS A 65 -10.45 0.41 -17.41
C HIS A 65 -8.92 0.49 -17.35
N ASP A 66 -8.35 0.70 -16.15
CA ASP A 66 -6.91 0.90 -15.94
C ASP A 66 -6.09 -0.38 -16.20
N ILE A 67 -6.68 -1.57 -16.00
CA ILE A 67 -6.12 -2.86 -16.40
C ILE A 67 -6.20 -3.05 -17.92
N ARG A 68 -7.32 -2.70 -18.54
CA ARG A 68 -7.54 -2.89 -19.98
C ARG A 68 -6.60 -2.07 -20.85
N THR A 69 -6.27 -0.85 -20.42
CA THR A 69 -5.41 0.07 -21.19
C THR A 69 -4.00 -0.49 -21.42
N PRO A 70 -3.21 -0.85 -20.40
CA PRO A 70 -1.89 -1.46 -20.59
C PRO A 70 -1.97 -2.82 -21.25
N MET A 71 -3.00 -3.63 -20.98
CA MET A 71 -3.20 -4.93 -21.64
C MET A 71 -3.40 -4.79 -23.14
N ASN A 72 -4.24 -3.86 -23.57
CA ASN A 72 -4.44 -3.58 -25.02
C ASN A 72 -3.18 -3.01 -25.67
N ALA A 73 -2.38 -2.21 -24.93
CA ALA A 73 -1.11 -1.70 -25.43
C ALA A 73 -0.09 -2.86 -25.59
N ILE A 74 0.01 -3.80 -24.64
CA ILE A 74 0.86 -4.99 -24.75
C ILE A 74 0.49 -5.79 -26.00
N ILE A 75 -0.80 -6.12 -26.19
CA ILE A 75 -1.30 -6.86 -27.34
C ILE A 75 -0.97 -6.11 -28.65
N GLY A 76 -1.26 -4.80 -28.69
CA GLY A 76 -1.00 -3.99 -29.87
C GLY A 76 0.48 -3.88 -30.24
N TYR A 77 1.37 -3.71 -29.24
CA TYR A 77 2.81 -3.69 -29.50
C TYR A 77 3.36 -5.07 -29.86
N ALA A 78 2.81 -6.16 -29.32
CA ALA A 78 3.18 -7.52 -29.72
C ALA A 78 2.81 -7.78 -31.17
N ASP A 79 1.61 -7.39 -31.61
CA ASP A 79 1.19 -7.47 -33.00
C ASP A 79 2.09 -6.63 -33.93
N LEU A 80 2.47 -5.42 -33.50
CA LEU A 80 3.38 -4.56 -34.26
C LEU A 80 4.79 -5.17 -34.32
N ALA A 81 5.29 -5.74 -33.25
CA ALA A 81 6.58 -6.44 -33.21
C ALA A 81 6.61 -7.62 -34.19
N ALA A 82 5.55 -8.43 -34.18
CA ALA A 82 5.42 -9.56 -35.11
C ALA A 82 5.40 -9.12 -36.59
N ARG A 83 4.75 -7.98 -36.89
CA ARG A 83 4.67 -7.44 -38.28
C ARG A 83 5.95 -6.73 -38.73
N HIS A 84 6.82 -6.32 -37.83
CA HIS A 84 8.03 -5.55 -38.12
C HIS A 84 9.28 -6.27 -37.59
N SER A 85 9.27 -7.61 -37.60
CA SER A 85 10.39 -8.45 -37.16
C SER A 85 11.70 -8.17 -37.92
N ASP A 86 11.60 -7.65 -39.14
CA ASP A 86 12.74 -7.32 -39.99
C ASP A 86 13.38 -5.97 -39.69
N ASP A 87 12.81 -5.16 -38.79
CA ASP A 87 13.32 -3.84 -38.41
C ASP A 87 13.76 -3.86 -36.92
N PRO A 88 15.07 -4.12 -36.62
CA PRO A 88 15.54 -4.27 -35.26
C PRO A 88 15.29 -3.05 -34.37
N ALA A 89 15.32 -1.83 -34.93
CA ALA A 89 15.10 -0.60 -34.19
C ALA A 89 13.64 -0.47 -33.72
N LYS A 90 12.69 -0.79 -34.60
CA LYS A 90 11.27 -0.81 -34.25
C LYS A 90 10.96 -1.96 -33.29
N LEU A 91 11.51 -3.16 -33.55
CA LEU A 91 11.35 -4.32 -32.71
C LEU A 91 11.77 -4.00 -31.26
N LYS A 92 12.98 -3.46 -31.07
CA LYS A 92 13.48 -3.03 -29.75
C LYS A 92 12.52 -2.06 -29.06
N LYS A 93 12.07 -1.02 -29.79
CA LYS A 93 11.12 -0.04 -29.26
C LYS A 93 9.79 -0.67 -28.81
N TYR A 94 9.26 -1.63 -29.59
CA TYR A 94 8.00 -2.29 -29.26
C TYR A 94 8.18 -3.19 -28.03
N MET A 95 9.31 -3.92 -27.93
CA MET A 95 9.62 -4.74 -26.76
C MET A 95 9.78 -3.89 -25.49
N GLU A 96 10.47 -2.75 -25.56
CA GLU A 96 10.58 -1.79 -24.47
C GLU A 96 9.19 -1.29 -24.00
N ASN A 97 8.30 -0.97 -24.96
CA ASN A 97 6.93 -0.53 -24.62
C ASN A 97 6.10 -1.67 -24.00
N ILE A 98 6.23 -2.91 -24.47
CA ILE A 98 5.58 -4.08 -23.85
C ILE A 98 6.05 -4.23 -22.40
N GLN A 99 7.34 -4.13 -22.16
CA GLN A 99 7.93 -4.26 -20.83
C GLN A 99 7.40 -3.15 -19.88
N VAL A 100 7.38 -1.90 -20.33
CA VAL A 100 6.84 -0.78 -19.55
C VAL A 100 5.35 -1.00 -19.22
N CYS A 101 4.55 -1.39 -20.22
CA CYS A 101 3.12 -1.66 -20.00
C CYS A 101 2.89 -2.85 -19.07
N GLY A 102 3.72 -3.91 -19.16
CA GLY A 102 3.68 -5.08 -18.27
C GLY A 102 4.00 -4.72 -16.83
N GLN A 103 5.05 -3.93 -16.61
CA GLN A 103 5.42 -3.43 -15.28
C GLN A 103 4.32 -2.57 -14.65
N ASN A 104 3.69 -1.68 -15.45
CA ASN A 104 2.56 -0.87 -14.99
C ASN A 104 1.36 -1.75 -14.61
N LEU A 105 1.07 -2.80 -15.37
CA LEU A 105 -0.01 -3.73 -15.08
C LEU A 105 0.24 -4.53 -13.80
N LEU A 106 1.47 -5.02 -13.60
CA LEU A 106 1.86 -5.71 -12.36
C LEU A 106 1.74 -4.81 -11.14
N MET A 107 2.16 -3.55 -11.24
CA MET A 107 2.01 -2.57 -10.16
C MET A 107 0.52 -2.33 -9.82
N LEU A 108 -0.35 -2.23 -10.81
CA LEU A 108 -1.80 -2.09 -10.58
C LEU A 108 -2.40 -3.33 -9.90
N LEU A 109 -2.01 -4.54 -10.33
CA LEU A 109 -2.48 -5.78 -9.72
C LEU A 109 -2.01 -5.93 -8.28
N ASN A 110 -0.74 -5.62 -7.99
CA ASN A 110 -0.21 -5.65 -6.63
C ASN A 110 -0.96 -4.67 -5.73
N ASN A 111 -1.20 -3.44 -6.16
CA ASN A 111 -1.99 -2.46 -5.41
C ASN A 111 -3.40 -2.96 -5.05
N VAL A 112 -4.04 -3.72 -5.96
CA VAL A 112 -5.37 -4.33 -5.70
C VAL A 112 -5.28 -5.46 -4.68
N LEU A 113 -4.25 -6.32 -4.80
CA LEU A 113 -4.03 -7.43 -3.88
C LEU A 113 -3.68 -6.92 -2.47
N ASP A 114 -2.85 -5.89 -2.37
CA ASP A 114 -2.47 -5.29 -1.10
C ASP A 114 -3.66 -4.64 -0.42
N LEU A 115 -4.51 -3.93 -1.17
CA LEU A 115 -5.77 -3.41 -0.64
C LEU A 115 -6.66 -4.55 -0.10
N ALA A 116 -6.80 -5.66 -0.85
CA ALA A 116 -7.61 -6.79 -0.43
C ALA A 116 -7.03 -7.50 0.81
N ARG A 117 -5.70 -7.61 0.94
CA ARG A 117 -5.03 -8.15 2.13
C ARG A 117 -5.23 -7.23 3.34
N ILE A 118 -5.08 -5.93 3.13
CA ILE A 118 -5.25 -4.87 4.14
C ILE A 118 -6.70 -4.82 4.67
N GLU A 119 -7.72 -4.93 3.79
CA GLU A 119 -9.13 -4.95 4.21
C GLU A 119 -9.49 -6.17 5.05
N ASN A 120 -8.79 -7.30 4.85
CA ASN A 120 -9.04 -8.54 5.56
C ASN A 120 -8.15 -8.73 6.81
N ASP A 121 -7.42 -7.72 7.26
CA ASP A 121 -6.45 -7.77 8.38
C ASP A 121 -5.44 -8.94 8.27
N LYS A 122 -5.09 -9.34 7.04
CA LYS A 122 -4.16 -10.46 6.75
C LYS A 122 -2.76 -9.99 6.37
N THR A 123 -2.42 -8.73 6.62
CA THR A 123 -1.07 -8.23 6.36
C THR A 123 -0.15 -8.68 7.48
N GLU A 124 0.75 -9.58 7.16
CA GLU A 124 1.81 -10.03 8.08
C GLU A 124 2.97 -9.05 8.00
N MET A 125 3.44 -8.59 9.17
CA MET A 125 4.56 -7.65 9.26
C MET A 125 5.88 -8.41 9.31
N GLU A 126 6.81 -8.07 8.41
CA GLU A 126 8.12 -8.71 8.28
C GLU A 126 9.25 -7.80 8.78
N TYR A 127 9.47 -7.80 10.10
CA TYR A 127 10.51 -6.98 10.68
C TYR A 127 11.91 -7.55 10.47
N SER A 128 12.82 -6.73 9.97
CA SER A 128 14.23 -7.06 9.77
C SER A 128 15.14 -5.88 10.10
N ILE A 129 16.46 -6.13 10.14
CA ILE A 129 17.44 -5.05 10.30
C ILE A 129 17.55 -4.29 8.98
N SER A 130 17.26 -2.99 9.01
CA SER A 130 17.36 -2.05 7.90
C SER A 130 18.59 -1.18 8.04
N ASP A 131 19.31 -1.02 6.95
CA ASP A 131 20.28 0.06 6.73
C ASP A 131 19.51 1.22 6.10
N VAL A 132 19.04 2.14 6.94
CA VAL A 132 18.08 3.19 6.55
C VAL A 132 18.56 4.00 5.34
N GLU A 133 19.84 4.38 5.31
CA GLU A 133 20.37 5.17 4.20
C GLU A 133 20.39 4.38 2.90
N LYS A 134 20.89 3.14 2.96
CA LYS A 134 21.01 2.26 1.79
C LYS A 134 19.63 1.93 1.23
N ASP A 135 18.70 1.51 2.08
CA ASP A 135 17.38 1.07 1.66
C ASP A 135 16.57 2.23 1.07
N PHE A 136 16.66 3.42 1.69
CA PHE A 136 15.99 4.61 1.17
C PHE A 136 16.58 5.08 -0.16
N ARG A 137 17.93 5.14 -0.28
CA ARG A 137 18.57 5.50 -1.55
C ARG A 137 18.24 4.53 -2.67
N ASN A 138 18.17 3.22 -2.38
CA ASN A 138 17.79 2.20 -3.36
C ASN A 138 16.34 2.40 -3.82
N CYS A 139 15.42 2.67 -2.90
CA CYS A 139 14.03 2.98 -3.21
C CYS A 139 13.89 4.17 -4.17
N ILE A 140 14.60 5.27 -3.87
CA ILE A 140 14.53 6.49 -4.70
C ILE A 140 15.21 6.31 -6.06
N ALA A 141 16.30 5.52 -6.13
CA ALA A 141 17.05 5.28 -7.37
C ALA A 141 16.16 4.70 -8.50
N MET A 142 15.12 3.94 -8.15
CA MET A 142 14.17 3.38 -9.13
C MET A 142 13.45 4.46 -9.95
N PHE A 143 13.30 5.66 -9.41
CA PHE A 143 12.57 6.77 -10.06
C PHE A 143 13.47 7.74 -10.82
N ARG A 144 14.81 7.58 -10.73
CA ARG A 144 15.77 8.52 -11.33
C ARG A 144 15.58 8.63 -12.85
N ASN A 145 15.51 7.51 -13.56
CA ASN A 145 15.32 7.52 -15.01
C ASN A 145 14.00 8.19 -15.42
N GLN A 146 12.94 8.00 -14.64
CA GLN A 146 11.65 8.61 -14.90
C GLN A 146 11.67 10.12 -14.64
N ALA A 147 12.31 10.56 -13.56
CA ALA A 147 12.52 11.98 -13.26
C ALA A 147 13.39 12.66 -14.34
N ASP A 148 14.51 12.03 -14.71
CA ASP A 148 15.43 12.54 -15.74
C ASP A 148 14.72 12.69 -17.11
N SER A 149 13.86 11.76 -17.50
CA SER A 149 13.07 11.83 -18.74
C SER A 149 12.14 13.06 -18.80
N LYS A 150 11.74 13.56 -17.62
CA LYS A 150 10.94 14.78 -17.47
C LYS A 150 11.79 16.03 -17.17
N GLY A 151 13.14 15.88 -17.10
CA GLY A 151 14.05 16.94 -16.70
C GLY A 151 13.85 17.42 -15.27
N GLN A 152 13.26 16.57 -14.40
CA GLN A 152 13.02 16.87 -12.99
C GLN A 152 14.29 16.71 -12.18
N THR A 153 14.47 17.55 -11.15
CA THR A 153 15.57 17.41 -10.18
C THR A 153 15.09 16.58 -9.00
N LEU A 154 15.64 15.35 -8.85
CA LEU A 154 15.34 14.45 -7.74
C LEU A 154 16.52 14.42 -6.77
N THR A 155 16.35 14.94 -5.57
CA THR A 155 17.37 15.02 -4.52
C THR A 155 17.05 14.07 -3.37
N VAL A 156 18.09 13.50 -2.76
CA VAL A 156 17.98 12.61 -1.59
C VAL A 156 18.94 13.07 -0.52
N THR A 157 18.43 13.39 0.66
CA THR A 157 19.21 13.73 1.85
C THR A 157 18.88 12.79 3.01
N THR A 158 19.88 12.51 3.82
CA THR A 158 19.75 11.64 4.99
C THR A 158 20.45 12.28 6.19
N HIS A 159 19.73 12.41 7.33
CA HIS A 159 20.26 12.91 8.60
C HIS A 159 19.90 11.93 9.69
N LEU A 160 20.72 10.90 9.85
CA LEU A 160 20.46 9.76 10.72
C LEU A 160 21.24 9.89 12.03
N LEU A 161 20.57 9.64 13.15
CA LEU A 161 21.18 9.45 14.46
C LEU A 161 21.69 8.01 14.63
N HIS A 162 20.95 7.06 14.05
CA HIS A 162 21.20 5.62 14.11
C HIS A 162 21.06 5.04 12.71
N PRO A 163 22.14 4.54 12.09
CA PRO A 163 22.09 4.03 10.71
C PRO A 163 21.28 2.73 10.58
N TYR A 164 21.20 1.94 11.66
CA TYR A 164 20.50 0.66 11.67
C TYR A 164 19.30 0.68 12.60
N ILE A 165 18.14 0.25 12.07
CA ILE A 165 16.90 0.11 12.81
C ILE A 165 16.28 -1.26 12.54
N TYR A 166 15.38 -1.69 13.42
CA TYR A 166 14.53 -2.85 13.20
C TYR A 166 13.20 -2.37 12.65
N ALA A 167 12.94 -2.66 11.38
CA ALA A 167 11.80 -2.14 10.64
C ALA A 167 11.22 -3.21 9.69
N ASP A 168 9.98 -3.02 9.30
CA ASP A 168 9.38 -3.77 8.20
C ASP A 168 9.82 -3.11 6.88
N VAL A 169 10.93 -3.60 6.32
CA VAL A 169 11.57 -3.02 5.13
C VAL A 169 10.68 -3.12 3.89
N PRO A 170 10.01 -4.26 3.60
CA PRO A 170 9.11 -4.37 2.45
C PRO A 170 8.00 -3.31 2.46
N HIS A 171 7.23 -3.20 3.56
CA HIS A 171 6.12 -2.26 3.64
C HIS A 171 6.58 -0.79 3.74
N LEU A 172 7.75 -0.53 4.36
CA LEU A 172 8.35 0.80 4.37
C LEU A 172 8.78 1.23 2.96
N THR A 173 9.36 0.30 2.19
CA THR A 173 9.72 0.52 0.78
C THR A 173 8.48 0.79 -0.07
N GLU A 174 7.41 0.02 0.12
CA GLU A 174 6.15 0.21 -0.58
C GLU A 174 5.52 1.58 -0.28
N ALA A 175 5.44 1.98 0.99
CA ALA A 175 4.95 3.30 1.38
C ALA A 175 5.79 4.43 0.75
N SER A 176 7.12 4.32 0.80
CA SER A 176 8.04 5.29 0.21
C SER A 176 7.90 5.37 -1.31
N THR A 177 7.80 4.21 -1.98
CA THR A 177 7.59 4.10 -3.43
C THR A 177 6.31 4.80 -3.87
N ASN A 178 5.20 4.62 -3.14
CA ASN A 178 3.93 5.29 -3.42
C ASN A 178 4.05 6.83 -3.30
N LEU A 179 4.75 7.33 -2.29
CA LEU A 179 4.98 8.76 -2.11
C LEU A 179 5.82 9.36 -3.24
N VAL A 180 6.96 8.73 -3.56
CA VAL A 180 7.88 9.23 -4.59
C VAL A 180 7.30 9.12 -5.99
N SER A 181 6.60 8.02 -6.29
CA SER A 181 5.87 7.85 -7.55
C SER A 181 4.86 8.97 -7.76
N ASN A 182 4.10 9.32 -6.73
CA ASN A 182 3.17 10.44 -6.78
C ASN A 182 3.89 11.78 -7.01
N ALA A 183 4.99 12.05 -6.30
CA ALA A 183 5.78 13.26 -6.51
C ALA A 183 6.28 13.38 -7.96
N VAL A 184 6.90 12.32 -8.51
CA VAL A 184 7.37 12.29 -9.91
C VAL A 184 6.22 12.46 -10.91
N LYS A 185 5.07 11.90 -10.61
CA LYS A 185 3.88 11.92 -11.46
C LYS A 185 3.24 13.30 -11.53
N TYR A 186 3.06 13.96 -10.39
CA TYR A 186 2.34 15.22 -10.28
C TYR A 186 3.23 16.46 -10.36
N THR A 187 4.55 16.28 -10.43
CA THR A 187 5.51 17.35 -10.71
C THR A 187 5.64 17.54 -12.24
N GLY A 188 5.57 18.76 -12.69
CA GLY A 188 5.75 19.11 -14.10
C GLY A 188 7.19 18.93 -14.58
N ASN A 189 7.39 19.07 -15.89
CA ASN A 189 8.72 19.02 -16.50
C ASN A 189 9.61 20.13 -15.92
N GLY A 190 10.86 19.78 -15.57
CA GLY A 190 11.81 20.70 -14.96
C GLY A 190 11.57 21.03 -13.48
N GLY A 191 10.58 20.38 -12.85
CA GLY A 191 10.29 20.58 -11.44
C GLY A 191 11.29 19.93 -10.50
N THR A 192 11.08 20.10 -9.19
CA THR A 192 11.99 19.63 -8.15
C THR A 192 11.25 18.73 -7.15
N ILE A 193 11.90 17.64 -6.79
CA ILE A 193 11.42 16.66 -5.80
C ILE A 193 12.55 16.46 -4.79
N CYS A 194 12.25 16.66 -3.51
CA CYS A 194 13.17 16.47 -2.39
C CYS A 194 12.68 15.31 -1.53
N CYS A 195 13.54 14.31 -1.34
CA CYS A 195 13.28 13.15 -0.50
C CYS A 195 14.27 13.17 0.66
N ASP A 196 13.77 13.35 1.88
CA ASP A 196 14.59 13.48 3.07
C ASP A 196 14.25 12.38 4.08
N VAL A 197 15.28 11.80 4.72
CA VAL A 197 15.11 10.96 5.91
C VAL A 197 15.87 11.56 7.07
N THR A 198 15.15 11.79 8.14
CA THR A 198 15.70 12.29 9.40
C THR A 198 15.30 11.36 10.55
N GLN A 199 16.00 11.46 11.66
CA GLN A 199 15.63 10.74 12.87
C GLN A 199 15.55 11.70 14.05
N LYS A 200 14.57 11.43 14.93
CA LYS A 200 14.40 12.12 16.22
C LYS A 200 14.47 11.10 17.35
N PRO A 201 14.88 11.49 18.57
CA PRO A 201 14.77 10.59 19.73
C PRO A 201 13.31 10.14 19.90
N GLY A 202 13.11 8.83 20.07
CA GLY A 202 11.78 8.27 20.31
C GLY A 202 11.34 8.45 21.77
N GLU A 203 10.05 8.21 22.04
CA GLU A 203 9.48 8.30 23.40
C GLU A 203 10.04 7.22 24.34
N LYS A 204 10.48 6.08 23.81
CA LYS A 204 11.01 4.93 24.57
C LYS A 204 12.52 4.86 24.45
N GLU A 205 13.21 4.48 25.52
CA GLU A 205 14.64 4.19 25.48
C GLU A 205 14.92 3.07 24.48
N GLY A 206 15.96 3.22 23.64
CA GLY A 206 16.29 2.28 22.57
C GLY A 206 15.41 2.41 21.30
N TRP A 207 14.61 3.47 21.19
CA TRP A 207 13.77 3.77 20.03
C TRP A 207 14.11 5.16 19.46
N CYS A 208 13.89 5.31 18.16
CA CYS A 208 13.90 6.59 17.47
C CYS A 208 12.67 6.70 16.56
N ASP A 209 12.26 7.93 16.28
CA ASP A 209 11.26 8.21 15.26
C ASP A 209 11.98 8.48 13.94
N THR A 210 11.81 7.57 12.98
CA THR A 210 12.29 7.75 11.61
C THR A 210 11.26 8.56 10.83
N VAL A 211 11.68 9.73 10.34
CA VAL A 211 10.83 10.69 9.63
C VAL A 211 11.25 10.74 8.17
N ILE A 212 10.37 10.32 7.28
CA ILE A 212 10.53 10.37 5.83
C ILE A 212 9.69 11.52 5.29
N THR A 213 10.31 12.45 4.57
CA THR A 213 9.64 13.59 3.96
C THR A 213 9.84 13.54 2.44
N VAL A 214 8.76 13.62 1.68
CA VAL A 214 8.77 13.75 0.23
C VAL A 214 8.07 15.06 -0.13
N ALA A 215 8.84 16.01 -0.61
CA ALA A 215 8.36 17.34 -1.00
C ALA A 215 8.52 17.55 -2.51
N ASP A 216 7.48 18.07 -3.16
CA ASP A 216 7.48 18.40 -4.57
C ASP A 216 6.97 19.84 -4.80
N ASN A 217 7.38 20.45 -5.92
CA ASN A 217 6.87 21.73 -6.39
C ASN A 217 5.86 21.54 -7.55
N GLY A 218 5.08 20.48 -7.53
CA GLY A 218 4.10 20.13 -8.54
C GLY A 218 2.81 20.95 -8.48
N ILE A 219 1.74 20.35 -8.98
CA ILE A 219 0.42 21.03 -9.10
C ILE A 219 -0.22 21.37 -7.74
N GLY A 220 0.17 20.68 -6.67
CA GLY A 220 -0.46 20.79 -5.35
C GLY A 220 -1.92 20.32 -5.34
N MET A 221 -2.59 20.49 -4.19
CA MET A 221 -3.94 19.98 -3.93
C MET A 221 -4.79 21.04 -3.22
N SER A 222 -6.12 20.98 -3.44
CA SER A 222 -7.08 21.81 -2.70
C SER A 222 -7.14 21.42 -1.23
N GLN A 223 -7.50 22.35 -0.36
CA GLN A 223 -7.66 22.08 1.07
C GLN A 223 -8.78 21.06 1.34
N GLU A 224 -9.82 21.04 0.51
CA GLU A 224 -10.90 20.07 0.59
C GLU A 224 -10.39 18.65 0.29
N PHE A 225 -9.62 18.48 -0.80
CA PHE A 225 -9.08 17.17 -1.19
C PHE A 225 -8.04 16.63 -0.19
N GLN A 226 -7.24 17.49 0.46
CA GLN A 226 -6.28 17.07 1.48
C GLN A 226 -6.93 16.31 2.66
N GLN A 227 -8.21 16.58 2.96
CA GLN A 227 -8.94 15.87 4.03
C GLN A 227 -9.28 14.43 3.63
N HIS A 228 -9.35 14.15 2.33
CA HIS A 228 -9.79 12.87 1.78
C HIS A 228 -8.69 12.11 1.03
N ILE A 229 -7.49 12.67 0.86
CA ILE A 229 -6.42 12.07 0.05
C ILE A 229 -6.02 10.67 0.51
N PHE A 230 -6.19 10.35 1.79
CA PHE A 230 -5.91 9.05 2.37
C PHE A 230 -7.11 8.08 2.36
N GLU A 231 -8.26 8.52 1.87
CA GLU A 231 -9.40 7.65 1.65
C GLU A 231 -9.18 6.86 0.37
N PRO A 232 -9.40 5.53 0.40
CA PRO A 232 -9.25 4.71 -0.80
C PRO A 232 -10.16 5.21 -1.92
N PHE A 233 -9.63 5.22 -3.16
CA PHE A 233 -10.38 5.58 -4.40
C PHE A 233 -10.65 7.06 -4.61
N GLU A 234 -10.25 7.93 -3.71
CA GLU A 234 -10.42 9.36 -3.87
C GLU A 234 -9.38 9.95 -4.85
N ARG A 235 -9.86 10.83 -5.72
CA ARG A 235 -9.05 11.56 -6.71
C ARG A 235 -9.58 12.97 -6.86
N GLU A 236 -8.68 13.94 -6.90
CA GLU A 236 -9.07 15.32 -7.19
C GLU A 236 -9.52 15.44 -8.66
N ARG A 237 -10.78 15.84 -8.86
CA ARG A 237 -11.39 15.95 -10.20
C ARG A 237 -11.18 17.35 -10.76
N THR A 238 -9.97 17.69 -11.15
CA THR A 238 -9.69 18.93 -11.87
C THR A 238 -9.31 18.63 -13.32
N SER A 239 -9.47 19.60 -14.23
CA SER A 239 -9.12 19.46 -15.65
C SER A 239 -7.64 19.14 -15.87
N THR A 240 -6.79 19.49 -14.92
CA THR A 240 -5.34 19.23 -14.95
C THR A 240 -5.01 17.80 -14.46
N VAL A 241 -5.68 17.33 -13.39
CA VAL A 241 -5.46 16.01 -12.79
C VAL A 241 -6.13 14.90 -13.61
N SER A 242 -7.23 15.19 -14.30
CA SER A 242 -7.95 14.19 -15.11
C SER A 242 -7.12 13.61 -16.28
N LYS A 243 -6.00 14.24 -16.64
CA LYS A 243 -5.05 13.76 -17.66
C LYS A 243 -3.95 12.84 -17.08
N VAL A 244 -3.85 12.73 -15.77
CA VAL A 244 -2.81 11.94 -15.09
C VAL A 244 -3.43 10.64 -14.60
N GLU A 245 -3.02 9.51 -15.18
CA GLU A 245 -3.52 8.17 -14.82
C GLU A 245 -3.17 7.80 -13.38
N GLY A 246 -4.08 7.11 -12.68
CA GLY A 246 -3.84 6.60 -11.32
C GLY A 246 -5.08 6.01 -10.67
N SER A 247 -4.88 4.95 -9.88
CA SER A 247 -5.95 4.18 -9.23
C SER A 247 -6.62 4.89 -8.04
N GLY A 248 -5.95 5.89 -7.43
CA GLY A 248 -6.42 6.52 -6.19
C GLY A 248 -6.27 5.64 -4.94
N ILE A 249 -5.48 4.56 -5.01
CA ILE A 249 -5.31 3.59 -3.91
C ILE A 249 -4.03 3.87 -3.11
N GLY A 250 -2.96 4.31 -3.79
CA GLY A 250 -1.62 4.38 -3.20
C GLY A 250 -1.54 5.14 -1.88
N MET A 251 -2.26 6.26 -1.74
CA MET A 251 -2.24 7.02 -0.48
C MET A 251 -3.04 6.35 0.65
N GLY A 252 -4.10 5.63 0.32
CA GLY A 252 -4.82 4.77 1.28
C GLY A 252 -3.92 3.64 1.79
N ILE A 253 -3.15 3.01 0.91
CA ILE A 253 -2.14 1.99 1.26
C ILE A 253 -1.09 2.61 2.20
N VAL A 254 -0.50 3.75 1.85
CA VAL A 254 0.49 4.45 2.70
C VAL A 254 -0.05 4.66 4.11
N LYS A 255 -1.25 5.23 4.27
CA LYS A 255 -1.86 5.47 5.58
C LYS A 255 -2.01 4.18 6.39
N LYS A 256 -2.47 3.12 5.74
CA LYS A 256 -2.71 1.84 6.43
C LYS A 256 -1.40 1.15 6.83
N LEU A 257 -0.41 1.05 5.91
CA LEU A 257 0.90 0.46 6.20
C LEU A 257 1.63 1.21 7.31
N VAL A 258 1.67 2.55 7.22
CA VAL A 258 2.26 3.40 8.26
C VAL A 258 1.55 3.21 9.60
N GLY A 259 0.21 3.09 9.59
CA GLY A 259 -0.57 2.79 10.80
C GLY A 259 -0.26 1.41 11.39
N LEU A 260 -0.08 0.36 10.57
CA LEU A 260 0.34 -0.97 11.03
C LEU A 260 1.74 -0.96 11.66
N MET A 261 2.64 -0.11 11.16
CA MET A 261 3.97 0.13 11.75
C MET A 261 3.92 1.04 13.00
N GLY A 262 2.73 1.45 13.46
CA GLY A 262 2.55 2.34 14.62
C GLY A 262 2.91 3.79 14.36
N GLY A 263 3.04 4.19 13.10
CA GLY A 263 3.42 5.53 12.67
C GLY A 263 2.24 6.43 12.29
N THR A 264 2.58 7.63 11.80
CA THR A 264 1.63 8.63 11.29
C THR A 264 2.06 9.13 9.92
N VAL A 265 1.08 9.56 9.11
CA VAL A 265 1.31 10.24 7.84
C VAL A 265 0.55 11.55 7.81
N GLU A 266 1.24 12.61 7.40
CA GLU A 266 0.71 13.96 7.28
C GLU A 266 0.94 14.51 5.87
N VAL A 267 0.12 15.48 5.45
CA VAL A 267 0.25 16.16 4.18
C VAL A 267 0.04 17.66 4.34
N GLU A 268 0.92 18.43 3.73
CA GLU A 268 0.78 19.86 3.53
C GLU A 268 0.84 20.15 2.03
N SER A 269 -0.16 20.81 1.48
CA SER A 269 -0.19 21.10 0.05
C SER A 269 -0.93 22.40 -0.25
N LYS A 270 -0.53 23.03 -1.37
CA LYS A 270 -1.20 24.21 -1.89
C LYS A 270 -1.18 24.18 -3.42
N ILE A 271 -2.33 24.42 -4.03
CA ILE A 271 -2.49 24.46 -5.49
C ILE A 271 -1.46 25.42 -6.11
N GLY A 272 -0.72 24.93 -7.11
CA GLY A 272 0.30 25.69 -7.84
C GLY A 272 1.62 25.91 -7.08
N VAL A 273 1.76 25.36 -5.87
CA VAL A 273 3.00 25.45 -5.07
C VAL A 273 3.67 24.08 -4.95
N GLY A 274 2.88 23.03 -4.73
CA GLY A 274 3.34 21.65 -4.56
C GLY A 274 2.78 20.99 -3.31
N SER A 275 3.33 19.83 -2.96
CA SER A 275 2.92 19.03 -1.80
C SER A 275 4.12 18.55 -1.00
N THR A 276 3.92 18.36 0.29
CA THR A 276 4.87 17.77 1.21
C THR A 276 4.16 16.69 2.01
N PHE A 277 4.63 15.45 1.87
CA PHE A 277 4.17 14.32 2.67
C PHE A 277 5.22 13.99 3.70
N THR A 278 4.79 13.80 4.94
CA THR A 278 5.66 13.45 6.07
C THR A 278 5.15 12.18 6.71
N VAL A 279 5.98 11.14 6.72
CA VAL A 279 5.73 9.85 7.39
C VAL A 279 6.64 9.76 8.60
N THR A 280 6.09 9.46 9.76
CA THR A 280 6.83 9.26 11.01
C THR A 280 6.58 7.85 11.52
N ILE A 281 7.64 7.05 11.71
CA ILE A 281 7.56 5.66 12.15
C ILE A 281 8.45 5.45 13.37
N PRO A 282 7.89 4.98 14.51
CA PRO A 282 8.68 4.60 15.66
C PRO A 282 9.48 3.31 15.32
N SER A 283 10.80 3.38 15.46
CA SER A 283 11.71 2.32 15.05
C SER A 283 12.63 1.93 16.22
N ARG A 284 12.82 0.62 16.45
CA ARG A 284 13.79 0.13 17.43
C ARG A 284 15.20 0.34 16.88
N ILE A 285 16.06 0.94 17.67
CA ILE A 285 17.46 1.14 17.33
C ILE A 285 18.20 -0.21 17.36
N VAL A 286 19.05 -0.46 16.39
CA VAL A 286 19.93 -1.62 16.28
C VAL A 286 21.38 -1.16 16.42
N SER A 287 22.18 -1.84 17.24
CA SER A 287 23.60 -1.52 17.34
C SER A 287 24.36 -1.97 16.10
N GLU A 288 25.53 -1.37 15.88
CA GLU A 288 26.38 -1.73 14.74
C GLU A 288 26.88 -3.19 14.86
N GLU A 289 27.16 -3.64 16.08
CA GLU A 289 27.57 -5.03 16.35
C GLU A 289 26.42 -6.02 16.02
N GLU A 290 25.17 -5.72 16.40
CA GLU A 290 23.99 -6.54 16.09
C GLU A 290 23.77 -6.60 14.57
N ALA A 291 23.91 -5.47 13.87
CA ALA A 291 23.78 -5.39 12.41
C ALA A 291 24.86 -6.19 11.68
N GLN A 292 26.12 -6.10 12.11
CA GLN A 292 27.25 -6.82 11.51
C GLN A 292 27.14 -8.33 11.77
N ALA A 293 26.75 -8.75 12.98
CA ALA A 293 26.58 -10.15 13.31
C ALA A 293 25.52 -10.83 12.42
N LYS A 294 24.42 -10.13 12.11
CA LYS A 294 23.38 -10.66 11.23
C LYS A 294 23.82 -10.69 9.76
N ARG A 295 24.57 -9.68 9.29
CA ARG A 295 25.14 -9.68 7.94
C ARG A 295 26.14 -10.80 7.72
N ALA A 296 26.97 -11.12 8.74
CA ALA A 296 27.91 -12.23 8.68
C ALA A 296 27.22 -13.61 8.70
N ALA A 297 26.00 -13.69 9.22
CA ALA A 297 25.18 -14.89 9.24
C ALA A 297 24.32 -15.09 7.98
N ASP A 298 24.18 -14.04 7.16
CA ASP A 298 23.44 -14.11 5.91
C ASP A 298 24.40 -14.43 4.75
N PRO A 299 24.33 -15.61 4.15
CA PRO A 299 25.24 -16.03 3.08
C PRO A 299 24.99 -15.34 1.73
N SER A 300 24.37 -14.17 1.71
CA SER A 300 24.03 -13.42 0.50
C SER A 300 25.21 -12.75 -0.23
N ASP A 301 26.46 -13.12 0.06
CA ASP A 301 27.53 -12.98 -0.92
C ASP A 301 27.21 -13.96 -2.06
N ARG A 302 26.70 -13.39 -3.15
CA ARG A 302 26.35 -14.09 -4.38
C ARG A 302 27.54 -14.89 -4.87
N GLU A 303 27.69 -16.12 -4.40
CA GLU A 303 28.44 -17.12 -5.14
C GLU A 303 27.79 -17.17 -6.52
N SER A 304 28.61 -17.07 -7.56
CA SER A 304 28.15 -17.17 -8.94
C SER A 304 27.30 -18.45 -9.06
N LEU A 305 26.05 -18.34 -9.46
CA LEU A 305 25.16 -19.47 -9.71
C LEU A 305 25.64 -20.37 -10.85
N ARG A 306 26.72 -19.98 -11.53
CA ARG A 306 27.29 -20.74 -12.65
C ARG A 306 27.67 -22.16 -12.25
N GLY A 307 27.10 -23.12 -12.95
CA GLY A 307 27.34 -24.53 -12.70
C GLY A 307 26.45 -25.15 -11.62
N THR A 308 25.61 -24.36 -10.97
CA THR A 308 24.63 -24.83 -9.99
C THR A 308 23.52 -25.61 -10.67
N ARG A 309 23.14 -26.75 -10.11
CA ARG A 309 21.96 -27.53 -10.55
C ARG A 309 20.77 -27.22 -9.66
N ILE A 310 19.72 -26.71 -10.25
CA ILE A 310 18.53 -26.19 -9.58
C ILE A 310 17.34 -27.10 -9.87
N LEU A 311 16.54 -27.44 -8.86
CA LEU A 311 15.23 -28.07 -9.02
C LEU A 311 14.14 -27.00 -8.93
N LEU A 312 13.58 -26.64 -10.09
CA LEU A 312 12.49 -25.67 -10.21
C LEU A 312 11.14 -26.35 -10.05
N THR A 313 10.35 -25.96 -9.07
CA THR A 313 8.97 -26.45 -8.91
C THR A 313 8.00 -25.36 -9.36
N GLU A 314 7.36 -25.58 -10.52
CA GLU A 314 6.43 -24.62 -11.14
C GLU A 314 5.36 -25.38 -11.95
N ASP A 315 4.08 -25.17 -11.62
CA ASP A 315 2.93 -25.83 -12.24
C ASP A 315 2.52 -25.18 -13.57
N ASN A 316 2.80 -23.92 -13.76
CA ASN A 316 2.51 -23.18 -14.97
C ASN A 316 3.64 -23.35 -16.00
N ASP A 317 3.30 -23.90 -17.19
CA ASP A 317 4.30 -24.18 -18.23
C ASP A 317 5.02 -22.91 -18.73
N LEU A 318 4.32 -21.78 -18.86
CA LEU A 318 4.91 -20.53 -19.32
C LEU A 318 5.87 -19.93 -18.28
N ASN A 319 5.49 -19.96 -17.00
CA ASN A 319 6.35 -19.50 -15.92
C ASN A 319 7.61 -20.38 -15.82
N ALA A 320 7.44 -21.69 -15.95
CA ALA A 320 8.55 -22.64 -15.93
C ALA A 320 9.54 -22.41 -17.09
N GLU A 321 9.04 -22.13 -18.30
CA GLU A 321 9.86 -21.81 -19.47
C GLU A 321 10.70 -20.54 -19.22
N ILE A 322 10.04 -19.45 -18.79
CA ILE A 322 10.71 -18.16 -18.49
C ILE A 322 11.76 -18.33 -17.39
N ALA A 323 11.40 -18.98 -16.29
CA ALA A 323 12.32 -19.18 -15.17
C ALA A 323 13.52 -20.05 -15.56
N THR A 324 13.28 -21.10 -16.37
CA THR A 324 14.33 -21.99 -16.88
C THR A 324 15.30 -21.23 -17.77
N GLU A 325 14.80 -20.44 -18.73
CA GLU A 325 15.66 -19.64 -19.62
C GLU A 325 16.51 -18.64 -18.82
N LEU A 326 15.91 -17.88 -17.89
CA LEU A 326 16.64 -16.92 -17.06
C LEU A 326 17.75 -17.56 -16.23
N LEU A 327 17.48 -18.72 -15.62
CA LEU A 327 18.46 -19.44 -14.82
C LEU A 327 19.57 -20.06 -15.70
N GLN A 328 19.24 -20.52 -16.90
CA GLN A 328 20.21 -21.03 -17.87
C GLN A 328 21.13 -19.93 -18.42
N GLU A 329 20.61 -18.70 -18.64
CA GLU A 329 21.42 -17.53 -19.01
C GLU A 329 22.45 -17.19 -17.92
N GLU A 330 22.10 -17.39 -16.64
CA GLU A 330 23.05 -17.25 -15.51
C GLU A 330 24.03 -18.44 -15.37
N GLY A 331 23.89 -19.46 -16.25
CA GLY A 331 24.78 -20.62 -16.30
C GLY A 331 24.38 -21.76 -15.37
N CYS A 332 23.14 -21.82 -14.91
CA CYS A 332 22.59 -22.92 -14.13
C CYS A 332 22.15 -24.10 -15.03
N THR A 333 22.07 -25.30 -14.44
CA THR A 333 21.34 -26.44 -14.99
C THR A 333 20.03 -26.57 -14.26
N VAL A 334 18.90 -26.60 -14.98
CA VAL A 334 17.56 -26.58 -14.38
C VAL A 334 16.84 -27.87 -14.71
N ASP A 335 16.37 -28.58 -13.67
CA ASP A 335 15.39 -29.65 -13.76
C ASP A 335 14.06 -29.14 -13.27
N ARG A 336 12.95 -29.49 -13.93
CA ARG A 336 11.63 -29.03 -13.53
C ARG A 336 10.81 -30.16 -12.89
N ALA A 337 10.16 -29.83 -11.78
CA ALA A 337 9.04 -30.56 -11.20
C ALA A 337 7.75 -29.76 -11.41
N LYS A 338 6.64 -30.42 -11.77
CA LYS A 338 5.36 -29.72 -12.04
C LYS A 338 4.58 -29.39 -10.78
N ASP A 339 4.86 -30.12 -9.69
CA ASP A 339 4.21 -29.88 -8.40
C ASP A 339 5.11 -30.33 -7.23
N GLY A 340 4.65 -30.10 -6.01
CA GLY A 340 5.41 -30.48 -4.81
C GLY A 340 5.59 -31.98 -4.64
N VAL A 341 4.70 -32.82 -5.19
CA VAL A 341 4.81 -34.29 -5.10
C VAL A 341 5.93 -34.75 -6.00
N GLU A 342 5.96 -34.29 -7.25
CA GLU A 342 7.03 -34.60 -8.22
C GLU A 342 8.38 -34.07 -7.72
N CYS A 343 8.40 -32.88 -7.09
CA CYS A 343 9.60 -32.30 -6.48
C CYS A 343 10.19 -33.22 -5.41
N VAL A 344 9.39 -33.69 -4.47
CA VAL A 344 9.83 -34.63 -3.41
C VAL A 344 10.31 -35.94 -4.01
N ASP A 345 9.59 -36.51 -4.98
CA ASP A 345 9.95 -37.76 -5.68
C ASP A 345 11.29 -37.63 -6.44
N MET A 346 11.54 -36.46 -7.05
CA MET A 346 12.81 -36.18 -7.72
C MET A 346 13.97 -36.03 -6.73
N LEU A 347 13.73 -35.36 -5.56
CA LEU A 347 14.72 -35.22 -4.51
C LEU A 347 15.07 -36.57 -3.85
N GLU A 348 14.08 -37.42 -3.60
CA GLU A 348 14.31 -38.76 -3.02
C GLU A 348 15.13 -39.69 -3.94
N LYS A 349 15.01 -39.50 -5.24
CA LYS A 349 15.77 -40.26 -6.25
C LYS A 349 17.12 -39.68 -6.61
N ALA A 350 17.37 -38.44 -6.23
CA ALA A 350 18.63 -37.78 -6.49
C ALA A 350 19.70 -38.22 -5.48
N ALA A 351 20.96 -38.24 -5.89
CA ALA A 351 22.08 -38.43 -4.98
C ALA A 351 22.26 -37.15 -4.11
N ASP A 352 22.76 -37.33 -2.88
CA ASP A 352 23.06 -36.21 -2.00
C ASP A 352 23.92 -35.16 -2.70
N GLY A 353 23.51 -33.87 -2.65
CA GLY A 353 24.20 -32.77 -3.28
C GLY A 353 23.98 -32.61 -4.78
N THR A 354 23.03 -33.36 -5.39
CA THR A 354 22.67 -33.20 -6.82
C THR A 354 22.09 -31.82 -7.08
N TYR A 355 21.21 -31.35 -6.21
CA TYR A 355 20.62 -30.02 -6.26
C TYR A 355 21.23 -29.18 -5.13
N GLN A 356 21.51 -27.92 -5.41
CA GLN A 356 22.08 -26.96 -4.46
C GLN A 356 21.02 -25.95 -4.00
N ILE A 357 19.95 -25.81 -4.75
CA ILE A 357 18.78 -25.00 -4.46
C ILE A 357 17.55 -25.75 -4.97
#